data_9d97c64de4c96e26418fb4a76ea68329
#
_entry.id   9d97c64de4c96e26418fb4a76ea68329
#
_cell.length_a   1.000
_cell.length_b   1.000
_cell.length_c   1.000
_cell.angle_alpha   90.00
_cell.angle_beta   90.00
_cell.angle_gamma   90.00
#
_symmetry.space_group_name_H-M   'P 1'
#
loop_
_entity.id
_entity.type
_entity.pdbx_description
1 polymer ?
#
loop_
_entity_poly.entity_id
_entity_poly.type
_entity_poly.pdbx_seq_one_letter_code
_entity_poly.pdbx_strand_id
1 'polypeptide(L)'
;LDSWKSKAKNYLKYDSTGKDVIRFGLLAAAHDTIPDDMNKGLIKIGRDGCSKYMSVDKWLSSDLKTIEHIAPQTNKNSMWDESLYDTHIESFQSLGNLTLLPQDLNSSAGNSDWRKKLLYYQCVAEKDPSKISDIENRATALGVTLNPTTIELLKESNFSEHLSSISLMSANDFWNRDLVDRRTETMLDIIWDRVSKWLFE
;
A
#
# COMPACT_ATOMS: atom_id res chain seq x y z
N LEU A 1 -9.08 17.57 -15.46
CA LEU A 1 -8.92 16.40 -14.59
C LEU A 1 -8.87 15.10 -15.40
N ASP A 2 -9.88 14.78 -16.19
CA ASP A 2 -9.99 13.48 -16.87
C ASP A 2 -8.85 13.19 -17.84
N SER A 3 -8.40 14.19 -18.62
CA SER A 3 -7.23 14.04 -19.49
C SER A 3 -5.94 13.79 -18.71
N TRP A 4 -5.76 14.43 -17.54
CA TRP A 4 -4.63 14.19 -16.68
C TRP A 4 -4.70 12.79 -16.07
N LYS A 5 -5.84 12.36 -15.51
CA LYS A 5 -6.03 11.04 -14.92
C LYS A 5 -5.75 9.93 -15.92
N SER A 6 -6.27 10.04 -17.14
CA SER A 6 -6.04 9.07 -18.19
C SER A 6 -4.54 8.92 -18.53
N LYS A 7 -3.80 10.02 -18.58
CA LYS A 7 -2.35 9.98 -18.78
C LYS A 7 -1.64 9.40 -17.55
N ALA A 8 -1.97 9.90 -16.35
CA ALA A 8 -1.35 9.49 -15.10
C ALA A 8 -1.54 7.99 -14.83
N LYS A 9 -2.72 7.44 -15.11
CA LYS A 9 -3.02 6.01 -15.00
C LYS A 9 -2.07 5.13 -15.81
N ASN A 10 -1.63 5.62 -16.97
CA ASN A 10 -0.70 4.91 -17.85
C ASN A 10 0.77 5.13 -17.48
N TYR A 11 1.13 6.32 -16.96
CA TYR A 11 2.50 6.68 -16.66
C TYR A 11 2.92 6.36 -15.23
N LEU A 12 2.02 6.45 -14.24
CA LEU A 12 2.31 6.13 -12.84
C LEU A 12 2.17 4.63 -12.57
N LYS A 13 2.83 3.83 -13.40
CA LYS A 13 3.02 2.40 -13.19
C LYS A 13 4.45 2.11 -12.77
N TYR A 14 4.63 1.03 -12.00
CA TYR A 14 5.93 0.67 -11.42
C TYR A 14 7.05 0.48 -12.45
N ASP A 15 6.73 -0.04 -13.62
CA ASP A 15 7.66 -0.31 -14.73
C ASP A 15 7.78 0.83 -15.75
N SER A 16 6.83 1.77 -15.72
CA SER A 16 6.72 2.80 -16.77
C SER A 16 7.39 4.14 -16.40
N THR A 17 7.73 4.34 -15.12
CA THR A 17 8.36 5.58 -14.65
C THR A 17 9.39 5.34 -13.54
N GLY A 18 10.17 6.37 -13.22
CA GLY A 18 11.19 6.29 -12.17
C GLY A 18 10.59 6.01 -10.78
N LYS A 19 11.29 5.22 -9.97
CA LYS A 19 10.84 4.82 -8.63
C LYS A 19 10.56 6.01 -7.71
N ASP A 20 11.33 7.08 -7.84
CA ASP A 20 11.12 8.30 -7.05
C ASP A 20 9.81 9.01 -7.39
N VAL A 21 9.37 8.97 -8.66
CA VAL A 21 8.08 9.53 -9.08
C VAL A 21 6.92 8.70 -8.51
N ILE A 22 7.01 7.38 -8.57
CA ILE A 22 6.01 6.50 -7.93
C ILE A 22 5.97 6.74 -6.42
N ARG A 23 7.12 6.78 -5.77
CA ARG A 23 7.24 7.03 -4.33
C ARG A 23 6.64 8.39 -3.94
N PHE A 24 6.92 9.44 -4.72
CA PHE A 24 6.29 10.75 -4.53
C PHE A 24 4.77 10.65 -4.65
N GLY A 25 4.25 9.98 -5.67
CA GLY A 25 2.81 9.74 -5.84
C GLY A 25 2.17 9.03 -4.65
N LEU A 26 2.82 7.99 -4.12
CA LEU A 26 2.36 7.26 -2.93
C LEU A 26 2.34 8.15 -1.67
N LEU A 27 3.36 8.97 -1.47
CA LEU A 27 3.42 9.92 -0.35
C LEU A 27 2.36 11.02 -0.48
N ALA A 28 2.17 11.55 -1.70
CA ALA A 28 1.14 12.57 -1.98
C ALA A 28 -0.27 12.01 -1.76
N ALA A 29 -0.53 10.77 -2.19
CA ALA A 29 -1.80 10.10 -1.95
C ALA A 29 -2.06 9.79 -0.46
N ALA A 30 -1.00 9.54 0.32
CA ALA A 30 -1.13 9.26 1.76
C ALA A 30 -1.25 10.53 2.63
N HIS A 31 -0.86 11.71 2.10
CA HIS A 31 -0.87 12.94 2.86
C HIS A 31 -2.29 13.43 3.14
N ASP A 32 -2.59 13.71 4.41
CA ASP A 32 -3.89 14.16 4.90
C ASP A 32 -5.06 13.28 4.42
N THR A 33 -4.84 11.97 4.45
CA THR A 33 -5.86 10.96 4.14
C THR A 33 -6.12 10.04 5.31
N ILE A 34 -7.30 9.47 5.32
CA ILE A 34 -7.76 8.46 6.28
C ILE A 34 -8.36 7.27 5.51
N PRO A 35 -8.50 6.10 6.14
CA PRO A 35 -9.26 4.99 5.56
C PRO A 35 -10.68 5.41 5.19
N ASP A 36 -11.20 4.89 4.08
CA ASP A 36 -12.61 5.06 3.72
C ASP A 36 -13.45 4.01 4.46
N ASP A 37 -14.32 4.47 5.36
CA ASP A 37 -15.16 3.60 6.18
C ASP A 37 -16.19 2.79 5.38
N MET A 38 -16.57 3.30 4.20
CA MET A 38 -17.56 2.67 3.33
C MET A 38 -16.91 1.71 2.33
N ASN A 39 -15.63 1.88 2.03
CA ASN A 39 -14.92 1.13 1.01
C ASN A 39 -13.58 0.62 1.53
N LYS A 40 -13.55 -0.61 2.03
CA LYS A 40 -12.34 -1.23 2.55
C LYS A 40 -11.21 -1.22 1.53
N GLY A 41 -10.00 -0.97 2.00
CA GLY A 41 -8.81 -0.88 1.15
C GLY A 41 -8.63 0.46 0.45
N LEU A 42 -9.66 1.32 0.41
CA LEU A 42 -9.56 2.67 -0.13
C LEU A 42 -9.24 3.71 0.95
N ILE A 43 -8.83 4.89 0.49
CA ILE A 43 -8.55 6.08 1.30
C ILE A 43 -9.49 7.21 0.87
N LYS A 44 -9.71 8.17 1.75
CA LYS A 44 -10.41 9.42 1.46
C LYS A 44 -9.65 10.59 2.06
N ILE A 45 -9.89 11.80 1.57
CA ILE A 45 -9.31 13.03 2.12
C ILE A 45 -9.81 13.18 3.57
N GLY A 46 -8.86 13.36 4.49
CA GLY A 46 -9.09 13.66 5.88
C GLY A 46 -9.01 15.18 6.13
N ARG A 47 -8.94 15.56 7.40
CA ARG A 47 -8.67 16.96 7.79
C ARG A 47 -7.18 17.29 7.59
N ASP A 48 -6.88 18.56 7.34
CA ASP A 48 -5.50 19.03 7.25
C ASP A 48 -4.69 18.66 8.50
N GLY A 49 -3.49 18.14 8.27
CA GLY A 49 -2.56 17.71 9.32
C GLY A 49 -2.90 16.37 9.99
N CYS A 50 -3.90 15.62 9.50
CA CYS A 50 -4.22 14.29 10.06
C CYS A 50 -3.14 13.24 9.74
N SER A 51 -2.44 13.38 8.62
CA SER A 51 -1.26 12.57 8.28
C SER A 51 -0.25 13.39 7.47
N LYS A 52 1.02 13.39 7.87
CA LYS A 52 2.04 14.30 7.32
C LYS A 52 3.07 13.56 6.47
N TYR A 53 2.67 13.15 5.25
CA TYR A 53 3.57 12.42 4.34
C TYR A 53 4.34 13.32 3.36
N MET A 54 3.87 14.55 3.09
CA MET A 54 4.55 15.52 2.23
C MET A 54 5.55 16.36 3.03
N SER A 55 6.62 15.73 3.51
CA SER A 55 7.70 16.40 4.24
C SER A 55 9.05 15.79 3.88
N VAL A 56 10.13 16.57 4.08
CA VAL A 56 11.51 16.11 3.85
C VAL A 56 11.84 14.90 4.73
N ASP A 57 11.40 14.90 6.00
CA ASP A 57 11.66 13.79 6.92
C ASP A 57 11.02 12.48 6.41
N LYS A 58 9.80 12.55 5.90
CA LYS A 58 9.13 11.38 5.31
C LYS A 58 9.79 10.94 4.01
N TRP A 59 10.25 11.88 3.20
CA TRP A 59 11.01 11.57 1.99
C TRP A 59 12.35 10.88 2.31
N LEU A 60 13.02 11.26 3.37
CA LEU A 60 14.30 10.69 3.79
C LEU A 60 14.15 9.44 4.67
N SER A 61 12.94 9.12 5.13
CA SER A 61 12.68 7.99 6.02
C SER A 61 13.03 6.64 5.38
N SER A 62 13.76 5.81 6.09
CA SER A 62 14.02 4.41 5.73
C SER A 62 12.75 3.56 5.69
N ASP A 63 11.76 3.90 6.52
CA ASP A 63 10.49 3.18 6.62
C ASP A 63 9.61 3.31 5.37
N LEU A 64 9.87 4.37 4.58
CA LEU A 64 9.11 4.72 3.37
C LEU A 64 9.97 4.65 2.11
N LYS A 65 11.06 3.90 2.14
CA LYS A 65 12.07 3.92 1.08
C LYS A 65 11.76 2.98 -0.08
N THR A 66 11.18 1.82 0.19
CA THR A 66 10.94 0.82 -0.86
C THR A 66 9.48 0.72 -1.25
N ILE A 67 9.26 0.51 -2.54
CA ILE A 67 7.92 0.29 -3.10
C ILE A 67 7.61 -1.19 -3.01
N GLU A 68 6.54 -1.52 -2.34
CA GLU A 68 5.99 -2.86 -2.19
C GLU A 68 4.82 -3.07 -3.16
N HIS A 69 4.81 -4.20 -3.84
CA HIS A 69 3.65 -4.69 -4.59
C HIS A 69 2.75 -5.48 -3.65
N ILE A 70 1.52 -5.02 -3.42
CA ILE A 70 0.55 -5.75 -2.58
C ILE A 70 0.27 -7.11 -3.22
N ALA A 71 -0.30 -7.16 -4.42
CA ALA A 71 -0.22 -8.36 -5.27
C ALA A 71 1.15 -8.38 -5.95
N PRO A 72 1.98 -9.40 -5.74
CA PRO A 72 3.37 -9.41 -6.19
C PRO A 72 3.49 -9.41 -7.72
N GLN A 73 4.66 -9.05 -8.26
CA GLN A 73 4.91 -9.04 -9.70
C GLN A 73 4.79 -10.41 -10.35
N THR A 74 4.92 -11.48 -9.58
CA THR A 74 4.78 -12.86 -10.04
C THR A 74 3.72 -13.60 -9.26
N ASN A 75 2.66 -14.04 -9.94
CA ASN A 75 1.61 -14.85 -9.32
C ASN A 75 2.05 -16.32 -9.21
N LYS A 76 2.83 -16.63 -8.18
CA LYS A 76 3.25 -18.00 -7.92
C LYS A 76 2.07 -18.83 -7.44
N ASN A 77 1.87 -20.00 -8.06
CA ASN A 77 0.84 -20.97 -7.72
C ASN A 77 -0.60 -20.40 -7.74
N SER A 78 -0.86 -19.39 -8.57
CA SER A 78 -2.19 -18.75 -8.71
C SER A 78 -2.82 -18.35 -7.36
N MET A 79 -1.99 -17.85 -6.43
CA MET A 79 -2.44 -17.41 -5.09
C MET A 79 -3.17 -16.06 -5.09
N TRP A 80 -3.11 -15.34 -6.20
CA TRP A 80 -3.72 -14.03 -6.39
C TRP A 80 -4.67 -14.06 -7.57
N ASP A 81 -5.61 -13.12 -7.59
CA ASP A 81 -6.57 -12.98 -8.68
C ASP A 81 -5.87 -12.81 -10.03
N GLU A 82 -6.15 -13.71 -10.98
CA GLU A 82 -5.49 -13.74 -12.29
C GLU A 82 -5.80 -12.49 -13.12
N SER A 83 -6.93 -11.83 -12.89
CA SER A 83 -7.28 -10.59 -13.58
C SER A 83 -6.29 -9.45 -13.35
N LEU A 84 -5.50 -9.49 -12.26
CA LEU A 84 -4.43 -8.54 -11.99
C LEU A 84 -3.27 -8.65 -12.98
N TYR A 85 -3.07 -9.86 -13.54
CA TYR A 85 -1.93 -10.23 -14.39
C TYR A 85 -2.29 -10.32 -15.89
N ASP A 86 -3.43 -9.74 -16.27
CA ASP A 86 -3.78 -9.58 -17.69
C ASP A 86 -2.68 -8.81 -18.42
N THR A 87 -2.06 -9.43 -19.43
CA THR A 87 -0.89 -8.91 -20.15
C THR A 87 -1.13 -7.60 -20.90
N HIS A 88 -2.40 -7.25 -21.15
CA HIS A 88 -2.75 -5.99 -21.80
C HIS A 88 -2.91 -4.82 -20.82
N ILE A 89 -3.15 -5.12 -19.54
CA ILE A 89 -3.52 -4.11 -18.54
C ILE A 89 -2.49 -4.03 -17.41
N GLU A 90 -1.99 -5.18 -16.97
CA GLU A 90 -0.97 -5.29 -15.92
C GLU A 90 -1.31 -4.50 -14.67
N SER A 91 -2.53 -4.73 -14.13
CA SER A 91 -3.02 -4.00 -12.95
C SER A 91 -2.11 -4.15 -11.73
N PHE A 92 -1.33 -5.23 -11.65
CA PHE A 92 -0.33 -5.41 -10.60
C PHE A 92 0.78 -4.35 -10.61
N GLN A 93 1.02 -3.65 -11.74
CA GLN A 93 1.96 -2.53 -11.86
C GLN A 93 1.33 -1.18 -11.51
N SER A 94 0.01 -1.11 -11.40
CA SER A 94 -0.73 0.14 -11.18
C SER A 94 -0.53 0.70 -9.78
N LEU A 95 -0.59 2.03 -9.65
CA LEU A 95 -0.38 2.75 -8.38
C LEU A 95 -1.24 2.20 -7.24
N GLY A 96 -2.49 1.78 -7.53
CA GLY A 96 -3.39 1.18 -6.55
C GLY A 96 -2.93 -0.16 -5.97
N ASN A 97 -2.03 -0.87 -6.66
CA ASN A 97 -1.40 -2.09 -6.14
C ASN A 97 -0.10 -1.83 -5.37
N LEU A 98 0.32 -0.58 -5.26
CA LEU A 98 1.59 -0.24 -4.64
C LEU A 98 1.39 0.40 -3.27
N THR A 99 2.39 0.20 -2.41
CA THR A 99 2.52 0.86 -1.12
C THR A 99 4.00 1.04 -0.76
N LEU A 100 4.29 1.61 0.41
CA LEU A 100 5.66 1.79 0.89
C LEU A 100 5.91 0.91 2.11
N LEU A 101 7.07 0.28 2.15
CA LEU A 101 7.55 -0.50 3.29
C LEU A 101 9.04 -0.25 3.53
N PRO A 102 9.53 -0.48 4.76
CA PRO A 102 10.96 -0.67 5.02
C PRO A 102 11.51 -1.83 4.18
N GLN A 103 12.77 -1.73 3.76
CA GLN A 103 13.38 -2.70 2.84
C GLN A 103 13.33 -4.13 3.37
N ASP A 104 13.58 -4.33 4.67
CA ASP A 104 13.62 -5.68 5.26
C ASP A 104 12.23 -6.31 5.31
N LEU A 105 11.21 -5.52 5.65
CA LEU A 105 9.81 -5.96 5.61
C LEU A 105 9.35 -6.26 4.19
N ASN A 106 9.69 -5.41 3.23
CA ASN A 106 9.39 -5.63 1.82
C ASN A 106 10.03 -6.94 1.31
N SER A 107 11.29 -7.16 1.63
CA SER A 107 12.01 -8.39 1.27
C SER A 107 11.38 -9.64 1.92
N SER A 108 10.95 -9.52 3.19
CA SER A 108 10.30 -10.61 3.93
C SER A 108 8.88 -10.89 3.44
N ALA A 109 8.12 -9.86 3.05
CA ALA A 109 6.79 -10.00 2.45
C ALA A 109 6.87 -10.70 1.08
N GLY A 110 7.77 -10.26 0.22
CA GLY A 110 8.09 -10.88 -1.07
C GLY A 110 6.88 -11.30 -1.89
N ASN A 111 6.90 -12.52 -2.45
CA ASN A 111 5.81 -13.11 -3.23
C ASN A 111 4.81 -13.91 -2.37
N SER A 112 4.62 -13.53 -1.10
CA SER A 112 3.67 -14.20 -0.20
C SER A 112 2.22 -14.01 -0.65
N ASP A 113 1.32 -14.89 -0.17
CA ASP A 113 -0.11 -14.77 -0.37
C ASP A 113 -0.73 -13.59 0.38
N TRP A 114 -2.03 -13.34 0.10
CA TRP A 114 -2.77 -12.23 0.69
C TRP A 114 -2.81 -12.28 2.22
N ARG A 115 -3.05 -13.45 2.83
CA ARG A 115 -3.19 -13.58 4.29
C ARG A 115 -1.91 -13.19 5.01
N LYS A 116 -0.76 -13.65 4.48
CA LYS A 116 0.54 -13.33 5.04
C LYS A 116 0.85 -11.84 4.88
N LYS A 117 0.65 -11.25 3.70
CA LYS A 117 0.85 -9.82 3.47
C LYS A 117 -0.09 -8.95 4.32
N LEU A 118 -1.35 -9.34 4.44
CA LEU A 118 -2.31 -8.66 5.31
C LEU A 118 -1.83 -8.62 6.76
N LEU A 119 -1.30 -9.73 7.27
CA LEU A 119 -0.74 -9.77 8.64
C LEU A 119 0.41 -8.75 8.81
N TYR A 120 1.31 -8.63 7.81
CA TYR A 120 2.36 -7.61 7.83
C TYR A 120 1.78 -6.20 7.89
N TYR A 121 0.84 -5.88 7.01
CA TYR A 121 0.20 -4.55 6.98
C TYR A 121 -0.55 -4.25 8.28
N GLN A 122 -1.22 -5.23 8.85
CA GLN A 122 -1.89 -5.09 10.14
C GLN A 122 -0.92 -4.86 11.30
N CYS A 123 0.25 -5.50 11.30
CA CYS A 123 1.26 -5.29 12.33
C CYS A 123 1.88 -3.89 12.21
N VAL A 124 2.26 -3.48 11.00
CA VAL A 124 2.91 -2.18 10.75
C VAL A 124 1.93 -1.02 10.91
N ALA A 125 0.63 -1.23 10.72
CA ALA A 125 -0.42 -0.23 10.95
C ALA A 125 -1.00 -0.24 12.36
N GLU A 126 -0.50 -1.08 13.28
CA GLU A 126 -0.97 -1.13 14.66
C GLU A 126 -0.20 -0.12 15.52
N LYS A 127 -0.95 0.68 16.27
CA LYS A 127 -0.39 1.69 17.20
C LYS A 127 -0.07 1.11 18.59
N ASP A 128 -0.78 0.05 18.96
CA ASP A 128 -0.67 -0.56 20.27
C ASP A 128 0.36 -1.70 20.26
N PRO A 129 1.55 -1.52 20.89
CA PRO A 129 2.57 -2.57 20.92
C PRO A 129 2.09 -3.89 21.56
N SER A 130 1.12 -3.84 22.48
CA SER A 130 0.58 -5.04 23.11
C SER A 130 -0.12 -5.95 22.13
N LYS A 131 -0.77 -5.38 21.12
CA LYS A 131 -1.42 -6.13 20.03
C LYS A 131 -0.43 -6.68 19.01
N ILE A 132 0.73 -6.04 18.87
CA ILE A 132 1.82 -6.55 18.03
C ILE A 132 2.48 -7.74 18.72
N SER A 133 2.56 -7.77 20.05
CA SER A 133 3.12 -8.90 20.79
C SER A 133 2.35 -10.22 20.59
N ASP A 134 1.07 -10.13 20.19
CA ASP A 134 0.20 -11.30 19.92
C ASP A 134 0.28 -11.79 18.45
N ILE A 135 1.33 -11.44 17.74
CA ILE A 135 1.47 -11.73 16.30
C ILE A 135 1.44 -13.23 15.98
N GLU A 136 1.96 -14.08 16.87
CA GLU A 136 1.99 -15.53 16.67
C GLU A 136 0.58 -16.13 16.71
N ASN A 137 -0.27 -15.67 17.64
CA ASN A 137 -1.66 -16.09 17.69
C ASN A 137 -2.45 -15.59 16.48
N ARG A 138 -2.18 -14.36 16.05
CA ARG A 138 -2.80 -13.78 14.84
C ARG A 138 -2.37 -14.54 13.58
N ALA A 139 -1.09 -14.90 13.46
CA ALA A 139 -0.58 -15.72 12.37
C ALA A 139 -1.26 -17.08 12.34
N THR A 140 -1.38 -17.73 13.49
CA THR A 140 -2.05 -19.03 13.64
C THR A 140 -3.54 -18.93 13.24
N ALA A 141 -4.23 -17.89 13.67
CA ALA A 141 -5.65 -17.67 13.33
C ALA A 141 -5.85 -17.44 11.81
N LEU A 142 -4.86 -16.89 11.11
CA LEU A 142 -4.87 -16.69 9.66
C LEU A 142 -4.35 -17.91 8.89
N GLY A 143 -3.86 -18.96 9.57
CA GLY A 143 -3.21 -20.11 8.96
C GLY A 143 -1.85 -19.74 8.32
N VAL A 144 -1.18 -18.71 8.84
CA VAL A 144 0.11 -18.21 8.34
C VAL A 144 1.24 -18.70 9.24
N THR A 145 2.31 -19.22 8.63
CA THR A 145 3.54 -19.55 9.35
C THR A 145 4.55 -18.43 9.17
N LEU A 146 5.05 -17.92 10.30
CA LEU A 146 6.14 -16.94 10.34
C LEU A 146 7.39 -17.60 10.95
N ASN A 147 8.57 -17.24 10.44
CA ASN A 147 9.81 -17.60 11.10
C ASN A 147 10.13 -16.59 12.23
N PRO A 148 10.97 -16.97 13.21
CA PRO A 148 11.31 -16.10 14.34
C PRO A 148 11.88 -14.74 13.93
N THR A 149 12.74 -14.69 12.92
CA THR A 149 13.33 -13.43 12.42
C THR A 149 12.25 -12.48 11.88
N THR A 150 11.25 -13.02 11.18
CA THR A 150 10.11 -12.21 10.71
C THR A 150 9.27 -11.68 11.86
N ILE A 151 9.06 -12.47 12.90
CA ILE A 151 8.31 -12.05 14.09
C ILE A 151 9.02 -10.88 14.79
N GLU A 152 10.32 -10.99 15.00
CA GLU A 152 11.13 -9.92 15.57
C GLU A 152 11.08 -8.66 14.71
N LEU A 153 11.28 -8.78 13.39
CA LEU A 153 11.22 -7.68 12.45
C LEU A 153 9.87 -6.93 12.50
N LEU A 154 8.76 -7.65 12.61
CA LEU A 154 7.43 -7.05 12.73
C LEU A 154 7.21 -6.40 14.10
N LYS A 155 7.76 -6.96 15.18
CA LYS A 155 7.69 -6.37 16.53
C LYS A 155 8.50 -5.06 16.65
N GLU A 156 9.59 -4.96 15.90
CA GLU A 156 10.46 -3.78 15.88
C GLU A 156 10.04 -2.73 14.85
N SER A 157 9.04 -3.02 14.01
CA SER A 157 8.61 -2.11 12.95
C SER A 157 7.95 -0.85 13.51
N ASN A 158 8.23 0.29 12.88
CA ASN A 158 7.59 1.55 13.19
C ASN A 158 6.16 1.60 12.67
N PHE A 159 5.28 2.26 13.41
CA PHE A 159 3.91 2.51 12.97
C PHE A 159 3.85 3.29 11.65
N SER A 160 3.06 2.77 10.71
CA SER A 160 2.89 3.34 9.37
C SER A 160 1.41 3.54 9.03
N GLU A 161 0.93 4.75 9.25
CA GLU A 161 -0.48 5.11 9.12
C GLU A 161 -1.06 4.93 7.70
N HIS A 162 -0.23 5.09 6.66
CA HIS A 162 -0.65 4.94 5.27
C HIS A 162 -1.11 3.51 4.92
N LEU A 163 -0.78 2.52 5.74
CA LEU A 163 -1.24 1.14 5.59
C LEU A 163 -2.59 0.89 6.25
N SER A 164 -3.13 1.85 7.01
CA SER A 164 -4.35 1.66 7.80
C SER A 164 -5.55 1.24 6.94
N SER A 165 -5.70 1.76 5.72
CA SER A 165 -6.80 1.35 4.84
C SER A 165 -6.74 -0.13 4.44
N ILE A 166 -5.53 -0.64 4.20
CA ILE A 166 -5.29 -2.03 3.83
C ILE A 166 -5.43 -2.93 5.06
N SER A 167 -4.93 -2.49 6.21
CA SER A 167 -4.96 -3.25 7.47
C SER A 167 -6.38 -3.52 8.00
N LEU A 168 -7.36 -2.69 7.61
CA LEU A 168 -8.78 -2.88 7.94
C LEU A 168 -9.47 -3.96 7.10
N MET A 169 -8.82 -4.47 6.09
CA MET A 169 -9.32 -5.60 5.31
C MET A 169 -9.22 -6.90 6.11
N SER A 170 -10.01 -7.88 5.71
CA SER A 170 -9.99 -9.23 6.28
C SER A 170 -9.28 -10.23 5.36
N ALA A 171 -8.95 -11.40 5.89
CA ALA A 171 -8.36 -12.49 5.12
C ALA A 171 -9.30 -13.05 4.02
N ASN A 172 -10.60 -12.78 4.15
CA ASN A 172 -11.63 -13.21 3.19
C ASN A 172 -11.98 -12.13 2.17
N ASP A 173 -11.45 -10.92 2.31
CA ASP A 173 -11.59 -9.87 1.32
C ASP A 173 -10.67 -10.16 0.13
N PHE A 174 -11.12 -9.80 -1.07
CA PHE A 174 -10.37 -10.08 -2.29
C PHE A 174 -9.57 -8.86 -2.73
N TRP A 175 -8.24 -9.05 -2.86
CA TRP A 175 -7.38 -8.11 -3.56
C TRP A 175 -7.41 -8.44 -5.04
N ASN A 176 -8.29 -7.79 -5.79
CA ASN A 176 -8.56 -8.06 -7.19
C ASN A 176 -8.38 -6.79 -8.05
N ARG A 177 -8.54 -6.96 -9.35
CA ARG A 177 -8.40 -5.86 -10.31
C ARG A 177 -9.37 -4.70 -10.04
N ASP A 178 -10.64 -4.99 -9.74
CA ASP A 178 -11.63 -3.92 -9.46
C ASP A 178 -11.18 -3.05 -8.29
N LEU A 179 -10.74 -3.65 -7.20
CA LEU A 179 -10.22 -2.92 -6.04
C LEU A 179 -8.97 -2.10 -6.39
N VAL A 180 -8.03 -2.68 -7.14
CA VAL A 180 -6.81 -2.00 -7.56
C VAL A 180 -7.11 -0.83 -8.48
N ASP A 181 -8.03 -0.98 -9.43
CA ASP A 181 -8.45 0.08 -10.34
C ASP A 181 -9.13 1.22 -9.58
N ARG A 182 -10.08 0.91 -8.69
CA ARG A 182 -10.74 1.90 -7.83
C ARG A 182 -9.74 2.63 -6.92
N ARG A 183 -8.81 1.90 -6.33
CA ARG A 183 -7.76 2.47 -5.50
C ARG A 183 -6.85 3.39 -6.31
N THR A 184 -6.48 2.99 -7.53
CA THR A 184 -5.70 3.84 -8.46
C THR A 184 -6.44 5.14 -8.75
N GLU A 185 -7.71 5.08 -9.13
CA GLU A 185 -8.54 6.27 -9.42
C GLU A 185 -8.62 7.22 -8.21
N THR A 186 -8.89 6.67 -7.03
CA THR A 186 -8.96 7.44 -5.78
C THR A 186 -7.64 8.13 -5.48
N MET A 187 -6.51 7.42 -5.59
CA MET A 187 -5.19 7.98 -5.37
C MET A 187 -4.85 9.08 -6.37
N LEU A 188 -5.20 8.89 -7.65
CA LEU A 188 -4.99 9.90 -8.68
C LEU A 188 -5.82 11.17 -8.43
N ASP A 189 -7.06 11.06 -7.96
CA ASP A 189 -7.88 12.22 -7.59
C ASP A 189 -7.23 13.02 -6.46
N ILE A 190 -6.76 12.33 -5.42
CA ILE A 190 -6.07 12.95 -4.28
C ILE A 190 -4.76 13.61 -4.72
N ILE A 191 -3.95 12.92 -5.53
CA ILE A 191 -2.70 13.48 -6.06
C ILE A 191 -2.98 14.75 -6.86
N TRP A 192 -3.98 14.72 -7.74
CA TRP A 192 -4.36 15.89 -8.53
C TRP A 192 -4.77 17.07 -7.66
N ASP A 193 -5.63 16.86 -6.67
CA ASP A 193 -6.07 17.93 -5.76
C ASP A 193 -4.88 18.63 -5.08
N ARG A 194 -3.81 17.90 -4.80
CA ARG A 194 -2.62 18.45 -4.15
C ARG A 194 -1.67 19.12 -5.13
N VAL A 195 -1.35 18.43 -6.23
CA VAL A 195 -0.30 18.88 -7.17
C VAL A 195 -0.80 20.01 -8.06
N SER A 196 -2.11 20.01 -8.42
CA SER A 196 -2.67 21.06 -9.28
C SER A 196 -2.56 22.45 -8.65
N LYS A 197 -2.71 22.55 -7.34
CA LYS A 197 -2.55 23.80 -6.60
C LYS A 197 -1.14 24.39 -6.75
N TRP A 198 -0.12 23.55 -6.83
CA TRP A 198 1.26 24.00 -7.02
C TRP A 198 1.59 24.39 -8.45
N LEU A 199 0.85 23.82 -9.42
CA LEU A 199 1.13 24.05 -10.85
C LEU A 199 0.39 25.26 -11.41
N PHE A 200 -0.70 25.70 -10.78
CA PHE A 200 -1.60 26.70 -11.33
C PHE A 200 -1.86 27.90 -10.39
N GLU A 201 -1.27 27.91 -9.21
CA GLU A 201 -1.17 29.06 -8.29
C GLU A 201 0.21 29.72 -8.37
#